data_50c0939bc2c47418803fe9fad2beb18a
#
_entry.id   50c0939bc2c47418803fe9fad2beb18a
#
_cell.length_a   1.000
_cell.length_b   1.000
_cell.length_c   1.000
_cell.angle_alpha   90.00
_cell.angle_beta   90.00
_cell.angle_gamma   90.00
#
_symmetry.space_group_name_H-M   'P 1'
#
loop_
_entity.id
_entity.type
_entity.pdbx_description
1 polymer ?
#
loop_
_entity_poly.entity_id
_entity_poly.type
_entity_poly.pdbx_seq_one_letter_code
_entity_poly.pdbx_strand_id
1 'polypeptide(L)'
;MAEAAKYNVLPLDDRFAQRADPALKPSHLRGKTKFIYPPGTIRIGERSSPNTKDVHHTIAAEVVIPDDGAEGVLVCCGGISSGYTLFVKDGKLNWEHNYYNETRYRVTSTEKIPAGRHVLSAEIKVDKEGKPGTGGTVTLRRGKKNIGEGRFETQVYGYFTVNETFDVGCDTVSPVSDQYESPFAFTGEIIKVMVDVSEATFEELAEQHEVRARLAMATQ
;
A
#
# COMPACT_ATOMS: atom_id res chain seq x y z
N MET A 1 2.84 43.05 -7.44
CA MET A 1 3.21 42.97 -6.00
C MET A 1 1.99 42.80 -5.11
N ALA A 2 0.93 43.62 -5.25
CA ALA A 2 -0.28 43.49 -4.42
C ALA A 2 -0.96 42.13 -4.50
N GLU A 3 -1.12 41.55 -5.69
CA GLU A 3 -1.69 40.22 -5.87
C GLU A 3 -0.79 39.13 -5.28
N ALA A 4 0.52 39.27 -5.41
CA ALA A 4 1.46 38.34 -4.82
C ALA A 4 1.43 38.34 -3.28
N ALA A 5 1.29 39.53 -2.68
CA ALA A 5 1.10 39.65 -1.24
C ALA A 5 -0.25 39.08 -0.79
N LYS A 6 -1.32 39.33 -1.55
CA LYS A 6 -2.66 38.81 -1.28
C LYS A 6 -2.72 37.30 -1.24
N TYR A 7 -2.00 36.60 -2.13
CA TYR A 7 -1.96 35.16 -2.23
C TYR A 7 -0.76 34.52 -1.51
N ASN A 8 -0.04 35.32 -0.71
CA ASN A 8 1.09 34.82 0.10
C ASN A 8 2.18 34.12 -0.72
N VAL A 9 2.49 34.64 -1.91
CA VAL A 9 3.54 34.10 -2.79
C VAL A 9 4.84 34.92 -2.74
N LEU A 10 4.88 35.98 -1.92
CA LEU A 10 6.06 36.79 -1.68
C LEU A 10 6.20 37.17 -0.19
N PRO A 11 7.45 37.26 0.32
CA PRO A 11 8.68 36.82 -0.35
C PRO A 11 8.63 35.33 -0.63
N LEU A 12 9.52 34.81 -1.49
CA LEU A 12 9.67 33.37 -1.66
C LEU A 12 9.80 32.74 -0.27
N ASP A 13 8.79 32.06 0.11
CA ASP A 13 8.48 31.71 1.48
C ASP A 13 9.22 30.42 1.87
N ASP A 14 10.15 30.50 2.81
CA ASP A 14 10.89 29.35 3.35
C ASP A 14 10.11 28.56 4.41
N ARG A 15 8.83 28.90 4.68
CA ARG A 15 7.97 28.21 5.63
C ARG A 15 7.58 26.81 5.14
N PHE A 16 8.59 26.02 4.77
CA PHE A 16 8.40 24.64 4.30
C PHE A 16 7.67 23.80 5.36
N ALA A 17 8.03 23.97 6.64
CA ALA A 17 7.41 23.23 7.73
C ALA A 17 5.87 23.45 7.77
N GLN A 18 5.39 24.67 7.57
CA GLN A 18 3.95 24.96 7.50
C GLN A 18 3.31 24.35 6.24
N ARG A 19 3.99 24.41 5.09
CA ARG A 19 3.48 23.79 3.86
C ARG A 19 3.53 22.26 3.91
N ALA A 20 4.46 21.71 4.67
CA ALA A 20 4.57 20.27 4.89
C ALA A 20 3.61 19.75 5.97
N ASP A 21 3.11 20.63 6.84
CA ASP A 21 2.22 20.24 7.94
C ASP A 21 0.94 19.57 7.40
N PRO A 22 0.72 18.29 7.71
CA PRO A 22 -0.47 17.58 7.30
C PRO A 22 -1.76 18.20 7.85
N ALA A 23 -1.67 18.91 9.00
CA ALA A 23 -2.82 19.58 9.60
C ALA A 23 -3.31 20.76 8.78
N LEU A 24 -2.43 21.41 8.02
CA LEU A 24 -2.74 22.57 7.20
C LEU A 24 -3.08 22.22 5.75
N LYS A 25 -2.73 21.00 5.29
CA LYS A 25 -3.02 20.57 3.92
C LYS A 25 -4.41 19.94 3.81
N PRO A 26 -5.23 20.34 2.84
CA PRO A 26 -6.41 19.55 2.49
C PRO A 26 -6.00 18.13 2.13
N SER A 27 -6.59 17.14 2.78
CA SER A 27 -6.38 15.74 2.45
C SER A 27 -7.69 14.99 2.55
N HIS A 28 -8.03 14.25 1.49
CA HIS A 28 -9.18 13.36 1.47
C HIS A 28 -8.98 12.10 2.34
N LEU A 29 -7.74 11.87 2.81
CA LEU A 29 -7.38 10.75 3.69
C LEU A 29 -7.54 11.10 5.17
N ARG A 30 -7.61 12.39 5.53
CA ARG A 30 -7.62 12.84 6.92
C ARG A 30 -8.76 12.23 7.72
N GLY A 31 -8.43 11.62 8.86
CA GLY A 31 -9.40 11.01 9.78
C GLY A 31 -10.04 9.72 9.26
N LYS A 32 -9.58 9.21 8.11
CA LYS A 32 -10.04 7.93 7.57
C LYS A 32 -9.03 6.84 7.89
N THR A 33 -9.54 5.74 8.39
CA THR A 33 -8.77 4.52 8.66
C THR A 33 -9.19 3.36 7.78
N LYS A 34 -10.36 3.46 7.13
CA LYS A 34 -10.89 2.46 6.19
C LYS A 34 -11.12 3.07 4.82
N PHE A 35 -10.58 2.41 3.82
CA PHE A 35 -10.62 2.82 2.43
C PHE A 35 -11.18 1.69 1.59
N ILE A 36 -12.18 1.99 0.78
CA ILE A 36 -12.81 1.01 -0.11
C ILE A 36 -12.61 1.50 -1.54
N TYR A 37 -12.11 0.62 -2.38
CA TYR A 37 -11.83 0.88 -3.78
C TYR A 37 -12.63 -0.07 -4.67
N PRO A 38 -13.35 0.47 -5.67
CA PRO A 38 -13.97 -0.35 -6.70
C PRO A 38 -12.90 -0.93 -7.64
N PRO A 39 -13.25 -1.98 -8.41
CA PRO A 39 -12.38 -2.50 -9.46
C PRO A 39 -12.02 -1.43 -10.49
N GLY A 40 -10.83 -1.53 -11.08
CA GLY A 40 -10.34 -0.57 -12.06
C GLY A 40 -9.90 0.78 -11.47
N THR A 41 -9.80 0.90 -10.17
CA THR A 41 -9.13 2.04 -9.52
C THR A 41 -7.62 1.92 -9.77
N ILE A 42 -7.09 2.74 -10.67
CA ILE A 42 -5.68 2.72 -11.07
C ILE A 42 -5.05 4.11 -11.00
N ARG A 43 -3.71 4.14 -10.94
CA ARG A 43 -2.89 5.36 -11.03
C ARG A 43 -3.16 6.37 -9.92
N ILE A 44 -3.50 5.91 -8.74
CA ILE A 44 -3.53 6.77 -7.56
C ILE A 44 -2.10 6.96 -7.07
N GLY A 45 -1.61 8.20 -7.07
CA GLY A 45 -0.29 8.51 -6.53
C GLY A 45 -0.19 8.08 -5.06
N GLU A 46 0.96 7.58 -4.63
CA GLU A 46 1.15 7.03 -3.28
C GLU A 46 0.72 8.00 -2.17
N ARG A 47 0.93 9.30 -2.34
CA ARG A 47 0.51 10.33 -1.35
C ARG A 47 -1.01 10.44 -1.18
N SER A 48 -1.76 9.91 -2.14
CA SER A 48 -3.23 9.90 -2.16
C SER A 48 -3.81 8.52 -1.86
N SER A 49 -2.95 7.52 -1.60
CA SER A 49 -3.33 6.17 -1.16
C SER A 49 -3.18 6.01 0.35
N PRO A 50 -3.79 4.99 0.97
CA PRO A 50 -3.64 4.71 2.39
C PRO A 50 -2.18 4.51 2.77
N ASN A 51 -1.77 5.09 3.90
CA ASN A 51 -0.46 4.80 4.44
C ASN A 51 -0.46 3.46 5.17
N THR A 52 0.24 2.49 4.61
CA THR A 52 0.39 1.14 5.15
C THR A 52 1.76 0.88 5.80
N LYS A 53 2.62 1.91 5.86
CA LYS A 53 3.98 1.75 6.39
C LYS A 53 4.01 1.94 7.89
N ASP A 54 4.74 1.05 8.57
CA ASP A 54 5.02 1.09 9.99
C ASP A 54 3.77 1.07 10.90
N VAL A 55 2.64 0.59 10.36
CA VAL A 55 1.37 0.44 11.09
C VAL A 55 0.76 -0.94 10.90
N HIS A 56 0.01 -1.41 11.87
CA HIS A 56 -0.87 -2.56 11.69
C HIS A 56 -1.92 -2.23 10.64
N HIS A 57 -2.13 -3.14 9.70
CA HIS A 57 -3.12 -2.93 8.66
C HIS A 57 -3.59 -4.23 8.03
N THR A 58 -4.74 -4.18 7.42
CA THR A 58 -5.29 -5.27 6.62
C THR A 58 -5.61 -4.79 5.22
N ILE A 59 -5.17 -5.56 4.24
CA ILE A 59 -5.55 -5.39 2.83
C ILE A 59 -6.42 -6.58 2.46
N ALA A 60 -7.67 -6.33 2.04
CA ALA A 60 -8.63 -7.37 1.70
C ALA A 60 -9.27 -7.12 0.34
N ALA A 61 -9.35 -8.15 -0.49
CA ALA A 61 -10.03 -8.14 -1.76
C ALA A 61 -11.20 -9.13 -1.74
N GLU A 62 -12.39 -8.65 -2.07
CA GLU A 62 -13.55 -9.49 -2.33
C GLU A 62 -13.59 -9.82 -3.82
N VAL A 63 -13.47 -11.11 -4.14
CA VAL A 63 -13.25 -11.58 -5.51
C VAL A 63 -14.15 -12.76 -5.86
N VAL A 64 -14.35 -12.98 -7.17
CA VAL A 64 -14.91 -14.20 -7.71
C VAL A 64 -13.83 -14.87 -8.56
N ILE A 65 -13.49 -16.10 -8.20
CA ILE A 65 -12.56 -16.95 -8.95
C ILE A 65 -13.40 -17.84 -9.87
N PRO A 66 -13.17 -17.81 -11.19
CA PRO A 66 -13.85 -18.71 -12.14
C PRO A 66 -13.40 -20.17 -11.96
N ASP A 67 -14.13 -21.11 -12.58
CA ASP A 67 -13.89 -22.55 -12.43
C ASP A 67 -12.51 -22.99 -12.97
N ASP A 68 -11.99 -22.30 -13.95
CA ASP A 68 -10.65 -22.49 -14.51
C ASP A 68 -9.53 -21.79 -13.77
N GLY A 69 -9.87 -21.11 -12.64
CA GLY A 69 -8.94 -20.37 -11.80
C GLY A 69 -8.78 -18.92 -12.22
N ALA A 70 -7.96 -18.18 -11.47
CA ALA A 70 -7.61 -16.80 -11.80
C ALA A 70 -6.16 -16.51 -11.42
N GLU A 71 -5.57 -15.55 -12.12
CA GLU A 71 -4.25 -14.99 -11.84
C GLU A 71 -4.30 -13.45 -11.96
N GLY A 72 -3.34 -12.78 -11.38
CA GLY A 72 -3.17 -11.34 -11.50
C GLY A 72 -3.17 -10.61 -10.16
N VAL A 73 -2.89 -9.32 -10.23
CA VAL A 73 -2.81 -8.43 -9.07
C VAL A 73 -4.19 -8.06 -8.56
N LEU A 74 -4.40 -8.23 -7.27
CA LEU A 74 -5.58 -7.73 -6.56
C LEU A 74 -5.41 -6.27 -6.17
N VAL A 75 -4.24 -5.94 -5.63
CA VAL A 75 -3.85 -4.58 -5.28
C VAL A 75 -2.33 -4.48 -5.15
N CYS A 76 -1.77 -3.37 -5.59
CA CYS A 76 -0.37 -3.03 -5.39
C CYS A 76 -0.19 -1.55 -5.07
N CYS A 77 0.96 -1.21 -4.52
CA CYS A 77 1.43 0.15 -4.38
C CYS A 77 2.95 0.17 -4.55
N GLY A 78 3.45 0.98 -5.48
CA GLY A 78 4.85 1.02 -5.84
C GLY A 78 5.15 0.31 -7.15
N GLY A 79 6.39 -0.14 -7.33
CA GLY A 79 6.86 -0.79 -8.55
C GLY A 79 8.22 -1.44 -8.37
N ILE A 80 9.02 -1.48 -9.43
CA ILE A 80 10.30 -2.18 -9.45
C ILE A 80 11.29 -1.65 -8.39
N SER A 81 11.24 -0.37 -8.06
CA SER A 81 12.15 0.23 -7.08
C SER A 81 11.81 -0.15 -5.65
N SER A 82 10.55 -0.14 -5.29
CA SER A 82 10.03 -0.64 -4.02
C SER A 82 8.49 -0.61 -4.00
N GLY A 83 7.88 -1.35 -3.08
CA GLY A 83 6.44 -1.40 -2.95
C GLY A 83 5.92 -2.66 -2.30
N TYR A 84 4.61 -2.84 -2.33
CA TYR A 84 3.96 -4.09 -1.97
C TYR A 84 2.92 -4.50 -3.00
N THR A 85 2.64 -5.80 -3.07
CA THR A 85 1.62 -6.35 -3.94
C THR A 85 0.94 -7.55 -3.27
N LEU A 86 -0.38 -7.64 -3.47
CA LEU A 86 -1.21 -8.80 -3.14
C LEU A 86 -1.76 -9.33 -4.46
N PHE A 87 -1.43 -10.55 -4.83
CA PHE A 87 -1.76 -11.11 -6.13
C PHE A 87 -2.04 -12.61 -6.06
N VAL A 88 -2.69 -13.14 -7.09
CA VAL A 88 -2.89 -14.58 -7.29
C VAL A 88 -2.01 -15.03 -8.43
N LYS A 89 -1.25 -16.10 -8.20
CA LYS A 89 -0.43 -16.78 -9.22
C LYS A 89 -0.37 -18.27 -8.94
N ASP A 90 -0.41 -19.09 -9.99
CA ASP A 90 -0.45 -20.56 -9.90
C ASP A 90 -1.59 -21.08 -8.99
N GLY A 91 -2.70 -20.31 -8.95
CA GLY A 91 -3.84 -20.52 -8.09
C GLY A 91 -3.63 -20.20 -6.61
N LYS A 92 -2.52 -19.62 -6.21
CA LYS A 92 -2.19 -19.28 -4.81
C LYS A 92 -2.23 -17.79 -4.57
N LEU A 93 -2.67 -17.41 -3.37
CA LEU A 93 -2.55 -16.02 -2.89
C LEU A 93 -1.11 -15.76 -2.47
N ASN A 94 -0.58 -14.64 -2.93
CA ASN A 94 0.78 -14.18 -2.64
C ASN A 94 0.72 -12.75 -2.11
N TRP A 95 1.51 -12.46 -1.11
CA TRP A 95 1.87 -11.12 -0.69
C TRP A 95 3.38 -10.95 -0.82
N GLU A 96 3.80 -9.82 -1.35
CA GLU A 96 5.21 -9.48 -1.47
C GLU A 96 5.44 -8.03 -1.06
N HIS A 97 6.51 -7.80 -0.31
CA HIS A 97 7.09 -6.49 -0.06
C HIS A 97 8.45 -6.42 -0.73
N ASN A 98 8.57 -5.53 -1.70
CA ASN A 98 9.79 -5.19 -2.38
C ASN A 98 10.53 -4.10 -1.58
N TYR A 99 11.61 -4.48 -0.90
CA TYR A 99 12.45 -3.57 -0.15
C TYR A 99 13.61 -3.10 -1.03
N TYR A 100 13.44 -1.92 -1.65
CA TYR A 100 14.41 -1.22 -2.50
C TYR A 100 15.05 -2.07 -3.63
N ASN A 101 14.31 -3.04 -4.14
CA ASN A 101 14.81 -4.01 -5.12
C ASN A 101 16.05 -4.83 -4.67
N GLU A 102 16.41 -4.73 -3.40
CA GLU A 102 17.50 -5.45 -2.76
C GLU A 102 17.00 -6.75 -2.09
N THR A 103 15.87 -6.67 -1.42
CA THR A 103 15.27 -7.81 -0.72
C THR A 103 13.78 -7.88 -1.01
N ARG A 104 13.30 -9.10 -1.23
CA ARG A 104 11.88 -9.38 -1.44
C ARG A 104 11.37 -10.31 -0.36
N TYR A 105 10.48 -9.80 0.48
CA TYR A 105 9.80 -10.58 1.50
C TYR A 105 8.51 -11.13 0.92
N ARG A 106 8.36 -12.45 0.89
CA ARG A 106 7.26 -13.15 0.23
C ARG A 106 6.53 -14.06 1.18
N VAL A 107 5.22 -14.04 1.11
CA VAL A 107 4.34 -15.00 1.78
C VAL A 107 3.38 -15.55 0.74
N THR A 108 3.36 -16.87 0.62
CA THR A 108 2.50 -17.60 -0.34
C THR A 108 1.56 -18.51 0.43
N SER A 109 0.29 -18.57 0.01
CA SER A 109 -0.67 -19.49 0.62
C SER A 109 -0.27 -20.94 0.47
N THR A 110 -0.54 -21.75 1.50
CA THR A 110 -0.24 -23.18 1.51
C THR A 110 -1.17 -23.98 0.60
N GLU A 111 -2.35 -23.44 0.34
CA GLU A 111 -3.38 -24.06 -0.51
C GLU A 111 -3.73 -23.15 -1.69
N LYS A 112 -4.27 -23.77 -2.76
CA LYS A 112 -4.84 -23.04 -3.89
C LYS A 112 -6.18 -22.41 -3.49
N ILE A 113 -6.51 -21.28 -4.11
CA ILE A 113 -7.81 -20.64 -3.96
C ILE A 113 -8.80 -21.36 -4.88
N PRO A 114 -9.86 -21.97 -4.34
CA PRO A 114 -10.86 -22.65 -5.15
C PRO A 114 -11.73 -21.66 -5.94
N ALA A 115 -12.45 -22.14 -6.92
CA ALA A 115 -13.49 -21.38 -7.60
C ALA A 115 -14.56 -20.85 -6.63
N GLY A 116 -15.21 -19.76 -7.00
CA GLY A 116 -16.29 -19.14 -6.24
C GLY A 116 -15.92 -17.77 -5.63
N ARG A 117 -16.83 -17.25 -4.81
CA ARG A 117 -16.67 -15.94 -4.16
C ARG A 117 -15.88 -16.06 -2.86
N HIS A 118 -14.86 -15.25 -2.72
CA HIS A 118 -13.97 -15.22 -1.57
C HIS A 118 -13.64 -13.81 -1.11
N VAL A 119 -13.30 -13.69 0.17
CA VAL A 119 -12.53 -12.56 0.69
C VAL A 119 -11.11 -13.07 0.92
N LEU A 120 -10.18 -12.55 0.16
CA LEU A 120 -8.74 -12.84 0.26
C LEU A 120 -8.07 -11.66 0.94
N SER A 121 -7.24 -11.89 1.95
CA SER A 121 -6.61 -10.80 2.67
C SER A 121 -5.18 -11.11 3.11
N ALA A 122 -4.41 -10.03 3.26
CA ALA A 122 -3.15 -10.00 4.01
C ALA A 122 -3.36 -9.12 5.24
N GLU A 123 -3.16 -9.69 6.42
CA GLU A 123 -3.13 -9.01 7.71
C GLU A 123 -1.67 -8.80 8.09
N ILE A 124 -1.26 -7.54 8.25
CA ILE A 124 0.11 -7.15 8.55
C ILE A 124 0.17 -6.63 9.98
N LYS A 125 1.00 -7.29 10.81
CA LYS A 125 1.29 -6.88 12.18
C LYS A 125 2.76 -6.52 12.30
N VAL A 126 3.03 -5.25 12.52
CA VAL A 126 4.39 -4.75 12.68
C VAL A 126 4.91 -5.00 14.11
N ASP A 127 6.22 -5.19 14.27
CA ASP A 127 6.82 -5.48 15.59
C ASP A 127 6.78 -4.26 16.51
N LYS A 128 6.95 -3.06 15.95
CA LYS A 128 6.92 -1.78 16.67
C LYS A 128 6.23 -0.75 15.81
N GLU A 129 4.99 -0.45 16.16
CA GLU A 129 4.22 0.58 15.49
C GLU A 129 4.92 1.94 15.54
N GLY A 130 4.76 2.72 14.48
CA GLY A 130 5.38 4.04 14.34
C GLY A 130 6.90 4.03 14.19
N LYS A 131 7.60 2.92 14.45
CA LYS A 131 9.05 2.86 14.27
C LYS A 131 9.39 2.70 12.79
N PRO A 132 10.05 3.69 12.15
CA PRO A 132 10.41 3.61 10.75
C PRO A 132 11.23 2.35 10.41
N GLY A 133 10.79 1.63 9.38
CA GLY A 133 11.48 0.44 8.88
C GLY A 133 11.34 -0.78 9.80
N THR A 134 10.35 -0.82 10.69
CA THR A 134 10.11 -1.99 11.55
C THR A 134 9.79 -3.24 10.73
N GLY A 135 10.21 -4.40 11.22
CA GLY A 135 9.76 -5.69 10.70
C GLY A 135 8.34 -6.04 11.14
N GLY A 136 7.89 -7.22 10.75
CA GLY A 136 6.57 -7.68 11.14
C GLY A 136 6.20 -9.06 10.57
N THR A 137 4.97 -9.46 10.83
CA THR A 137 4.37 -10.72 10.36
C THR A 137 3.22 -10.44 9.40
N VAL A 138 3.12 -11.24 8.38
CA VAL A 138 2.01 -11.24 7.42
C VAL A 138 1.24 -12.53 7.56
N THR A 139 -0.07 -12.45 7.74
CA THR A 139 -0.99 -13.59 7.72
C THR A 139 -1.90 -13.49 6.51
N LEU A 140 -1.82 -14.47 5.61
CA LEU A 140 -2.74 -14.59 4.48
C LEU A 140 -4.01 -15.32 4.91
N ARG A 141 -5.16 -14.79 4.52
CA ARG A 141 -6.45 -15.40 4.88
C ARG A 141 -7.37 -15.56 3.67
N ARG A 142 -8.19 -16.61 3.75
CA ARG A 142 -9.39 -16.79 2.93
C ARG A 142 -10.61 -16.78 3.86
N GLY A 143 -11.31 -15.68 3.88
CA GLY A 143 -12.31 -15.42 4.93
C GLY A 143 -11.66 -15.43 6.32
N LYS A 144 -12.12 -16.29 7.21
CA LYS A 144 -11.55 -16.46 8.56
C LYS A 144 -10.38 -17.46 8.63
N LYS A 145 -10.17 -18.24 7.57
CA LYS A 145 -9.15 -19.31 7.56
C LYS A 145 -7.78 -18.69 7.28
N ASN A 146 -6.80 -18.96 8.16
CA ASN A 146 -5.38 -18.71 7.87
C ASN A 146 -4.94 -19.71 6.81
N ILE A 147 -4.36 -19.22 5.71
CA ILE A 147 -3.87 -20.01 4.58
C ILE A 147 -2.38 -19.79 4.30
N GLY A 148 -1.72 -18.96 5.08
CA GLY A 148 -0.29 -18.73 4.98
C GLY A 148 0.18 -17.68 5.96
N GLU A 149 1.42 -17.80 6.42
CA GLU A 149 2.03 -16.85 7.33
C GLU A 149 3.52 -16.74 7.02
N GLY A 150 4.07 -15.58 7.20
CA GLY A 150 5.49 -15.33 7.04
C GLY A 150 5.91 -14.01 7.68
N ARG A 151 7.22 -13.78 7.64
CA ARG A 151 7.84 -12.63 8.28
C ARG A 151 8.56 -11.76 7.26
N PHE A 152 8.60 -10.46 7.51
CA PHE A 152 9.52 -9.51 6.90
C PHE A 152 10.35 -8.85 7.99
N GLU A 153 11.64 -8.66 7.74
CA GLU A 153 12.56 -8.15 8.75
C GLU A 153 12.62 -6.63 8.79
N THR A 154 12.30 -5.99 7.66
CA THR A 154 12.23 -4.54 7.53
C THR A 154 11.27 -4.15 6.41
N GLN A 155 10.83 -2.91 6.43
CA GLN A 155 10.00 -2.35 5.36
C GLN A 155 10.48 -0.97 4.95
N VAL A 156 10.05 -0.54 3.77
CA VAL A 156 10.32 0.80 3.30
C VAL A 156 9.62 1.82 4.19
N TYR A 157 10.36 2.77 4.68
CA TYR A 157 9.83 3.96 5.34
C TYR A 157 9.90 5.16 4.39
N GLY A 158 9.05 6.16 4.59
CA GLY A 158 8.97 7.28 3.64
C GLY A 158 8.08 6.96 2.44
N TYR A 159 8.64 6.92 1.25
CA TYR A 159 7.90 6.63 0.01
C TYR A 159 8.44 5.39 -0.67
N PHE A 160 7.54 4.59 -1.26
CA PHE A 160 7.95 3.48 -2.14
C PHE A 160 8.58 4.03 -3.41
N THR A 161 7.96 5.09 -3.94
CA THR A 161 8.36 5.66 -5.23
C THR A 161 7.77 7.06 -5.41
N VAL A 162 8.30 7.82 -6.36
CA VAL A 162 7.72 9.11 -6.77
C VAL A 162 6.87 9.01 -8.05
N ASN A 163 7.02 7.94 -8.82
CA ASN A 163 6.43 7.82 -10.17
C ASN A 163 5.43 6.68 -10.29
N GLU A 164 5.49 5.69 -9.41
CA GLU A 164 4.60 4.55 -9.40
C GLU A 164 3.33 4.83 -8.60
N THR A 165 2.36 3.95 -8.67
CA THR A 165 1.01 4.22 -8.20
C THR A 165 0.47 3.11 -7.30
N PHE A 166 -0.66 3.40 -6.66
CA PHE A 166 -1.53 2.42 -6.03
C PHE A 166 -2.58 2.02 -7.07
N ASP A 167 -2.67 0.73 -7.33
CA ASP A 167 -3.53 0.16 -8.37
C ASP A 167 -4.34 -1.02 -7.82
N VAL A 168 -5.57 -1.15 -8.31
CA VAL A 168 -6.51 -2.24 -7.97
C VAL A 168 -6.84 -3.04 -9.21
N GLY A 169 -6.57 -4.34 -9.17
CA GLY A 169 -6.88 -5.28 -10.23
C GLY A 169 -5.83 -5.37 -11.34
N CYS A 170 -4.77 -4.60 -11.24
CA CYS A 170 -3.65 -4.64 -12.18
C CYS A 170 -2.43 -3.94 -11.57
N ASP A 171 -1.24 -4.32 -11.97
CA ASP A 171 -0.02 -3.55 -11.76
C ASP A 171 0.32 -2.87 -13.09
N THR A 172 0.19 -1.53 -13.16
CA THR A 172 0.05 -0.84 -14.45
C THR A 172 1.33 -0.23 -15.01
N VAL A 173 2.38 -0.04 -14.20
CA VAL A 173 3.60 0.67 -14.64
C VAL A 173 4.79 -0.28 -14.65
N SER A 174 5.49 -0.43 -13.55
CA SER A 174 6.55 -1.43 -13.43
C SER A 174 6.21 -2.45 -12.35
N PRO A 175 6.60 -3.73 -12.53
CA PRO A 175 6.16 -4.77 -11.61
C PRO A 175 6.76 -4.59 -10.22
N VAL A 176 5.91 -4.64 -9.17
CA VAL A 176 6.39 -4.69 -7.79
C VAL A 176 7.14 -5.98 -7.52
N SER A 177 6.67 -7.10 -8.08
CA SER A 177 7.26 -8.42 -7.92
C SER A 177 8.02 -8.84 -9.18
N ASP A 178 9.10 -9.60 -9.00
CA ASP A 178 9.81 -10.29 -10.09
C ASP A 178 9.12 -11.60 -10.52
N GLN A 179 8.00 -11.97 -9.89
CA GLN A 179 7.23 -13.15 -10.24
C GLN A 179 6.28 -12.93 -11.42
N TYR A 180 6.07 -11.70 -11.84
CA TYR A 180 5.22 -11.36 -12.97
C TYR A 180 5.77 -10.16 -13.75
N GLU A 181 5.28 -9.99 -14.95
CA GLU A 181 5.53 -8.81 -15.77
C GLU A 181 4.31 -7.89 -15.74
N SER A 182 4.52 -6.56 -15.81
CA SER A 182 3.43 -5.59 -15.95
C SER A 182 3.07 -5.40 -17.43
N PRO A 183 1.75 -5.22 -17.74
CA PRO A 183 0.64 -5.25 -16.81
C PRO A 183 0.24 -6.70 -16.42
N PHE A 184 -0.04 -6.93 -15.14
CA PHE A 184 -0.52 -8.23 -14.64
C PHE A 184 -1.93 -8.08 -14.11
N ALA A 185 -2.89 -8.01 -15.04
CA ALA A 185 -4.30 -7.83 -14.73
C ALA A 185 -4.91 -9.09 -14.12
N PHE A 186 -5.76 -8.92 -13.10
CA PHE A 186 -6.51 -10.00 -12.50
C PHE A 186 -7.55 -10.56 -13.48
N THR A 187 -7.51 -11.86 -13.72
CA THR A 187 -8.38 -12.54 -14.68
C THR A 187 -9.72 -12.99 -14.10
N GLY A 188 -9.88 -12.94 -12.77
CA GLY A 188 -11.18 -13.12 -12.11
C GLY A 188 -11.93 -11.79 -11.99
N GLU A 189 -13.01 -11.77 -11.20
CA GLU A 189 -13.75 -10.55 -10.90
C GLU A 189 -13.34 -10.01 -9.53
N ILE A 190 -13.03 -8.71 -9.43
CA ILE A 190 -12.89 -7.98 -8.16
C ILE A 190 -14.20 -7.25 -7.89
N ILE A 191 -14.80 -7.49 -6.74
CA ILE A 191 -15.99 -6.75 -6.29
C ILE A 191 -15.57 -5.45 -5.63
N LYS A 192 -14.60 -5.52 -4.74
CA LYS A 192 -13.98 -4.36 -4.06
C LYS A 192 -12.66 -4.75 -3.40
N VAL A 193 -11.83 -3.75 -3.18
CA VAL A 193 -10.66 -3.87 -2.29
C VAL A 193 -10.86 -2.94 -1.10
N MET A 194 -10.48 -3.40 0.08
CA MET A 194 -10.47 -2.63 1.32
C MET A 194 -9.07 -2.58 1.89
N VAL A 195 -8.65 -1.38 2.30
CA VAL A 195 -7.45 -1.18 3.12
C VAL A 195 -7.90 -0.62 4.45
N ASP A 196 -7.58 -1.30 5.54
CA ASP A 196 -7.96 -0.93 6.89
C ASP A 196 -6.70 -0.71 7.73
N VAL A 197 -6.51 0.51 8.22
CA VAL A 197 -5.41 0.93 9.10
C VAL A 197 -5.96 1.38 10.47
N SER A 198 -7.13 0.89 10.87
CA SER A 198 -7.83 1.32 12.09
C SER A 198 -7.16 0.86 13.39
N GLU A 199 -6.24 -0.11 13.32
CA GLU A 199 -5.43 -0.51 14.48
C GLU A 199 -4.32 0.50 14.79
N ALA A 200 -3.95 1.37 13.83
CA ALA A 200 -2.99 2.44 14.05
C ALA A 200 -3.60 3.59 14.86
N THR A 201 -2.90 4.06 15.88
CA THR A 201 -3.33 5.22 16.65
C THR A 201 -3.13 6.52 15.87
N PHE A 202 -3.88 7.57 16.23
CA PHE A 202 -3.70 8.89 15.62
C PHE A 202 -2.28 9.44 15.84
N GLU A 203 -1.68 9.16 17.00
CA GLU A 203 -0.33 9.60 17.37
C GLU A 203 0.73 8.94 16.47
N GLU A 204 0.60 7.63 16.19
CA GLU A 204 1.48 6.89 15.29
C GLU A 204 1.41 7.41 13.86
N LEU A 205 0.21 7.71 13.38
CA LEU A 205 0.02 8.30 12.06
C LEU A 205 0.62 9.71 11.97
N ALA A 206 0.52 10.51 13.04
CA ALA A 206 1.08 11.85 13.10
C ALA A 206 2.62 11.81 13.13
N GLU A 207 3.23 10.91 13.92
CA GLU A 207 4.68 10.73 13.99
C GLU A 207 5.27 10.29 12.65
N GLN A 208 4.61 9.38 11.93
CA GLN A 208 5.02 8.99 10.59
C GLN A 208 4.98 10.16 9.60
N HIS A 209 3.99 11.03 9.70
CA HIS A 209 3.93 12.25 8.88
C HIS A 209 5.10 13.18 9.15
N GLU A 210 5.52 13.30 10.42
CA GLU A 210 6.66 14.12 10.81
C GLU A 210 7.99 13.55 10.28
N VAL A 211 8.17 12.23 10.39
CA VAL A 211 9.35 11.53 9.84
C VAL A 211 9.41 11.70 8.32
N ARG A 212 8.29 11.56 7.61
CA ARG A 212 8.22 11.78 6.16
C ARG A 212 8.54 13.21 5.76
N ALA A 213 8.05 14.18 6.53
CA ALA A 213 8.35 15.59 6.29
C ALA A 213 9.86 15.86 6.46
N ARG A 214 10.49 15.31 7.49
CA ARG A 214 11.94 15.43 7.73
C ARG A 214 12.77 14.79 6.62
N LEU A 215 12.39 13.58 6.18
CA LEU A 215 13.05 12.90 5.06
C LEU A 215 12.92 13.69 3.75
N ALA A 216 11.75 14.23 3.47
CA ALA A 216 11.54 15.06 2.28
C ALA A 216 12.36 16.36 2.32
N MET A 217 12.68 16.90 3.50
CA MET A 217 13.59 18.04 3.67
C MET A 217 15.06 17.66 3.51
N ALA A 218 15.45 16.45 3.93
CA ALA A 218 16.84 16.00 3.87
C ALA A 218 17.28 15.60 2.46
N THR A 219 16.33 15.41 1.53
CA THR A 219 16.59 15.00 0.14
C THR A 219 16.50 16.14 -0.87
N GLN A 220 16.35 17.38 -0.40
CA GLN A 220 16.46 18.63 -1.20
C GLN A 220 17.83 19.28 -1.00
#